data_228c5c4bf9b290db6ece9408194d87d3
#
_entry.id   228c5c4bf9b290db6ece9408194d87d3
#
_cell.length_a   1.000
_cell.length_b   1.000
_cell.length_c   1.000
_cell.angle_alpha   90.00
_cell.angle_beta   90.00
_cell.angle_gamma   90.00
#
_symmetry.space_group_name_H-M   'P 1'
#
loop_
_entity.id
_entity.type
_entity.pdbx_description
1 polymer ?
#
loop_
_entity_poly.entity_id
_entity_poly.type
_entity_poly.pdbx_seq_one_letter_code
_entity_poly.pdbx_strand_id
1 'polypeptide(L)'
;MRVISKQEAIQIRMLNQQLLSPLYERPEDIVAWQGAMQAQDYNYFRWAIGIRQRTPQLVGLQEAFAKAELLRLHLLRCTVQVVSHTDIGWLLPLCKERNLRTLQSWHKSINVSFPESYFEEITRAMQELLAGGKSLPKKAIAEKLTTLGFLLDDRLLTSLLVRMEIEGLLCSGEMQGREATWALLSERVPIICSLTPDEALKQLALKYFRSHSPASLEDFVWWSGLPKAQCRKALTLIANEIEETKVEEETMYLYHNTPDCSDYAGMVLLLPPYDEYLIGYKSRWVALEKKHTAKAHNNFGIFKPVILHEGRVVGNWKASIDKQGENLTIDFFAEKSKIGK
;
A
#
# COMPACT_ATOMS: atom_id res chain seq x y z
N MET A 1 -0.54 -12.56 -29.79
CA MET A 1 -0.47 -11.51 -28.73
C MET A 1 -1.59 -10.53 -29.00
N ARG A 2 -2.47 -10.34 -28.00
CA ARG A 2 -3.58 -9.37 -28.04
C ARG A 2 -3.03 -7.95 -28.05
N VAL A 3 -3.69 -7.03 -28.74
CA VAL A 3 -3.40 -5.59 -28.68
C VAL A 3 -4.66 -4.90 -28.16
N ILE A 4 -4.49 -4.08 -27.13
CA ILE A 4 -5.58 -3.29 -26.56
C ILE A 4 -5.26 -1.81 -26.63
N SER A 5 -6.30 -0.98 -26.77
CA SER A 5 -6.16 0.47 -26.77
C SER A 5 -5.79 1.01 -25.39
N LYS A 6 -5.20 2.20 -25.36
CA LYS A 6 -4.96 2.93 -24.08
C LYS A 6 -6.24 3.12 -23.29
N GLN A 7 -7.38 3.39 -23.96
CA GLN A 7 -8.67 3.57 -23.30
C GLN A 7 -9.16 2.26 -22.66
N GLU A 8 -9.02 1.14 -23.36
CA GLU A 8 -9.32 -0.19 -22.82
C GLU A 8 -8.42 -0.52 -21.62
N ALA A 9 -7.13 -0.21 -21.71
CA ALA A 9 -6.19 -0.41 -20.58
C ALA A 9 -6.57 0.41 -19.35
N ILE A 10 -7.01 1.67 -19.52
CA ILE A 10 -7.52 2.51 -18.43
C ILE A 10 -8.73 1.85 -17.77
N GLN A 11 -9.70 1.42 -18.57
CA GLN A 11 -10.94 0.83 -18.09
C GLN A 11 -10.68 -0.46 -17.31
N ILE A 12 -9.84 -1.35 -17.84
CA ILE A 12 -9.43 -2.59 -17.16
C ILE A 12 -8.74 -2.28 -15.83
N ARG A 13 -7.83 -1.31 -15.78
CA ARG A 13 -7.18 -0.88 -14.52
C ARG A 13 -8.18 -0.37 -13.50
N MET A 14 -9.17 0.42 -13.91
CA MET A 14 -10.21 0.92 -13.01
C MET A 14 -11.08 -0.22 -12.44
N LEU A 15 -11.44 -1.20 -13.26
CA LEU A 15 -12.18 -2.39 -12.83
C LEU A 15 -11.36 -3.23 -11.84
N ASN A 16 -10.13 -3.58 -12.21
CA ASN A 16 -9.26 -4.43 -11.41
C ASN A 16 -8.89 -3.77 -10.08
N GLN A 17 -8.73 -2.46 -10.05
CA GLN A 17 -8.48 -1.70 -8.81
C GLN A 17 -9.75 -1.37 -8.03
N GLN A 18 -10.91 -1.92 -8.40
CA GLN A 18 -12.19 -1.69 -7.72
C GLN A 18 -12.59 -0.21 -7.65
N LEU A 19 -12.16 0.60 -8.63
CA LEU A 19 -12.56 1.99 -8.78
C LEU A 19 -13.79 2.16 -9.67
N LEU A 20 -14.03 1.17 -10.52
CA LEU A 20 -15.20 1.05 -11.36
C LEU A 20 -15.93 -0.23 -10.99
N SER A 21 -17.23 -0.15 -10.70
CA SER A 21 -18.06 -1.29 -10.27
C SER A 21 -17.45 -2.08 -9.10
N PRO A 22 -17.19 -1.47 -7.94
CA PRO A 22 -16.63 -2.16 -6.78
C PRO A 22 -17.43 -3.39 -6.37
N LEU A 23 -16.74 -4.50 -6.08
CA LEU A 23 -17.38 -5.78 -5.74
C LEU A 23 -17.53 -5.99 -4.24
N TYR A 24 -16.65 -5.38 -3.44
CA TYR A 24 -16.49 -5.68 -2.02
C TYR A 24 -17.12 -4.60 -1.14
N GLU A 25 -17.74 -5.05 -0.03
CA GLU A 25 -18.22 -4.17 1.03
C GLU A 25 -17.20 -4.02 2.15
N ARG A 26 -16.49 -5.11 2.48
CA ARG A 26 -15.61 -5.15 3.64
C ARG A 26 -14.22 -4.61 3.27
N PRO A 27 -13.62 -3.74 4.10
CA PRO A 27 -12.31 -3.17 3.81
C PRO A 27 -11.20 -4.22 3.72
N GLU A 28 -11.26 -5.29 4.52
CA GLU A 28 -10.30 -6.38 4.48
C GLU A 28 -10.35 -7.18 3.17
N ASP A 29 -11.51 -7.32 2.55
CA ASP A 29 -11.64 -7.99 1.24
C ASP A 29 -11.00 -7.16 0.13
N ILE A 30 -11.13 -5.82 0.20
CA ILE A 30 -10.48 -4.90 -0.75
C ILE A 30 -8.96 -4.99 -0.60
N VAL A 31 -8.45 -4.94 0.63
CA VAL A 31 -7.01 -5.04 0.89
C VAL A 31 -6.49 -6.41 0.50
N ALA A 32 -7.21 -7.49 0.78
CA ALA A 32 -6.86 -8.84 0.34
C ALA A 32 -6.86 -8.97 -1.19
N TRP A 33 -7.78 -8.28 -1.88
CA TRP A 33 -7.79 -8.20 -3.34
C TRP A 33 -6.57 -7.48 -3.88
N GLN A 34 -6.23 -6.31 -3.34
CA GLN A 34 -5.07 -5.51 -3.74
C GLN A 34 -3.73 -6.17 -3.39
N GLY A 35 -3.70 -7.03 -2.36
CA GLY A 35 -2.52 -7.67 -1.80
C GLY A 35 -1.82 -6.83 -0.75
N ALA A 36 -1.55 -5.58 -1.05
CA ALA A 36 -1.06 -4.56 -0.12
C ALA A 36 -1.42 -3.18 -0.66
N MET A 37 -1.67 -2.23 0.24
CA MET A 37 -1.94 -0.83 -0.13
C MET A 37 -1.08 0.11 0.70
N GLN A 38 -0.59 1.19 0.07
CA GLN A 38 0.20 2.22 0.73
C GLN A 38 -0.58 2.84 1.91
N ALA A 39 0.03 2.85 3.10
CA ALA A 39 -0.63 3.25 4.34
C ALA A 39 0.20 4.19 5.22
N GLN A 40 1.09 5.00 4.62
CA GLN A 40 1.93 5.95 5.38
C GLN A 40 1.10 6.95 6.17
N ASP A 41 0.05 7.49 5.58
CA ASP A 41 -0.89 8.41 6.22
C ASP A 41 -2.25 7.74 6.43
N TYR A 42 -2.76 7.83 7.67
CA TYR A 42 -3.99 7.18 8.08
C TYR A 42 -5.23 7.69 7.33
N ASN A 43 -5.34 8.99 7.12
CA ASN A 43 -6.51 9.57 6.45
C ASN A 43 -6.53 9.18 4.97
N TYR A 44 -5.36 9.10 4.34
CA TYR A 44 -5.25 8.81 2.92
C TYR A 44 -5.54 7.35 2.59
N PHE A 45 -5.00 6.39 3.34
CA PHE A 45 -5.31 5.00 3.05
C PHE A 45 -6.76 4.64 3.37
N ARG A 46 -7.37 5.26 4.39
CA ARG A 46 -8.82 5.14 4.65
C ARG A 46 -9.64 5.57 3.44
N TRP A 47 -9.29 6.72 2.87
CA TRP A 47 -9.93 7.22 1.65
C TRP A 47 -9.71 6.26 0.49
N ALA A 48 -8.47 5.78 0.27
CA ALA A 48 -8.13 4.84 -0.78
C ALA A 48 -8.94 3.52 -0.70
N ILE A 49 -9.15 2.99 0.52
CA ILE A 49 -10.01 1.82 0.74
C ILE A 49 -11.48 2.18 0.53
N GLY A 50 -11.93 3.29 1.12
CA GLY A 50 -13.34 3.71 1.09
C GLY A 50 -13.90 3.90 -0.32
N ILE A 51 -13.13 4.52 -1.24
CA ILE A 51 -13.56 4.72 -2.63
C ILE A 51 -13.64 3.42 -3.44
N ARG A 52 -13.11 2.32 -2.91
CA ARG A 52 -13.13 0.97 -3.51
C ARG A 52 -14.19 0.06 -2.91
N GLN A 53 -14.92 0.53 -1.89
CA GLN A 53 -16.06 -0.20 -1.34
C GLN A 53 -17.30 0.03 -2.20
N ARG A 54 -18.14 -0.98 -2.34
CA ARG A 54 -19.44 -0.85 -3.05
C ARG A 54 -20.32 0.21 -2.38
N THR A 55 -20.31 0.23 -1.03
CA THR A 55 -20.92 1.29 -0.22
C THR A 55 -19.84 1.85 0.73
N PRO A 56 -19.26 3.03 0.48
CA PRO A 56 -18.20 3.59 1.31
C PRO A 56 -18.63 3.76 2.78
N GLN A 57 -17.95 3.03 3.68
CA GLN A 57 -18.22 3.07 5.12
C GLN A 57 -16.93 3.16 5.93
N LEU A 58 -16.73 4.28 6.61
CA LEU A 58 -15.54 4.47 7.44
C LEU A 58 -15.52 3.62 8.72
N VAL A 59 -16.69 3.20 9.21
CA VAL A 59 -16.85 2.42 10.45
C VAL A 59 -16.24 1.03 10.34
N GLY A 60 -16.45 0.33 9.24
CA GLY A 60 -15.93 -1.02 9.01
C GLY A 60 -14.41 -1.12 9.09
N LEU A 61 -13.68 -0.06 8.72
CA LEU A 61 -12.22 -0.05 8.77
C LEU A 61 -11.67 -0.10 10.21
N GLN A 62 -12.26 0.65 11.14
CA GLN A 62 -11.84 0.61 12.54
C GLN A 62 -12.07 -0.77 13.16
N GLU A 63 -13.21 -1.38 12.84
CA GLU A 63 -13.54 -2.73 13.29
C GLU A 63 -12.56 -3.79 12.72
N ALA A 64 -12.21 -3.70 11.44
CA ALA A 64 -11.23 -4.59 10.82
C ALA A 64 -9.83 -4.49 11.49
N PHE A 65 -9.41 -3.30 11.89
CA PHE A 65 -8.20 -3.13 12.70
C PHE A 65 -8.35 -3.66 14.12
N ALA A 66 -9.49 -3.42 14.78
CA ALA A 66 -9.74 -3.92 16.14
C ALA A 66 -9.69 -5.46 16.18
N LYS A 67 -10.29 -6.12 15.20
CA LYS A 67 -10.29 -7.59 15.03
C LYS A 67 -8.99 -8.16 14.47
N ALA A 68 -8.00 -7.34 14.13
CA ALA A 68 -6.79 -7.72 13.42
C ALA A 68 -7.02 -8.37 12.04
N GLU A 69 -8.17 -8.15 11.40
CA GLU A 69 -8.43 -8.55 10.02
C GLU A 69 -7.56 -7.76 9.03
N LEU A 70 -7.20 -6.53 9.42
CA LEU A 70 -6.20 -5.68 8.77
C LEU A 70 -5.04 -5.37 9.69
N LEU A 71 -3.84 -5.38 9.13
CA LEU A 71 -2.58 -5.03 9.79
C LEU A 71 -1.87 -3.93 9.01
N ARG A 72 -1.19 -3.04 9.74
CA ARG A 72 -0.38 -1.98 9.16
C ARG A 72 1.03 -2.07 9.70
N LEU A 73 2.03 -2.22 8.81
CA LEU A 73 3.44 -2.38 9.15
C LEU A 73 4.33 -2.15 7.92
N HIS A 74 5.67 -2.15 8.11
CA HIS A 74 6.62 -2.01 7.01
C HIS A 74 6.76 -3.30 6.20
N LEU A 75 6.36 -3.26 4.93
CA LEU A 75 6.41 -4.39 3.99
C LEU A 75 7.05 -3.99 2.66
N LEU A 76 6.30 -4.00 1.56
CA LEU A 76 6.82 -3.74 0.23
C LEU A 76 7.66 -2.45 0.17
N ARG A 77 8.85 -2.53 -0.40
CA ARG A 77 9.81 -1.40 -0.50
C ARG A 77 10.23 -0.77 0.84
N CYS A 78 10.05 -1.49 1.95
CA CYS A 78 10.28 -0.95 3.29
C CYS A 78 9.44 0.32 3.58
N THR A 79 8.21 0.36 3.09
CA THR A 79 7.23 1.42 3.38
C THR A 79 6.06 0.85 4.16
N VAL A 80 5.33 1.74 4.87
CA VAL A 80 4.16 1.30 5.63
C VAL A 80 3.04 0.90 4.68
N GLN A 81 2.58 -0.35 4.82
CA GLN A 81 1.49 -0.93 4.04
C GLN A 81 0.36 -1.38 4.97
N VAL A 82 -0.86 -1.37 4.46
CA VAL A 82 -1.98 -2.13 5.04
C VAL A 82 -2.15 -3.43 4.26
N VAL A 83 -2.29 -4.52 4.99
CA VAL A 83 -2.43 -5.89 4.45
C VAL A 83 -3.47 -6.67 5.23
N SER A 84 -4.03 -7.70 4.60
CA SER A 84 -4.88 -8.67 5.29
C SER A 84 -4.04 -9.55 6.22
N HIS A 85 -4.60 -9.92 7.38
CA HIS A 85 -3.99 -10.87 8.30
C HIS A 85 -3.69 -12.23 7.64
N THR A 86 -4.47 -12.62 6.63
CA THR A 86 -4.25 -13.87 5.89
C THR A 86 -2.98 -13.86 5.05
N ASP A 87 -2.47 -12.68 4.72
CA ASP A 87 -1.31 -12.53 3.84
C ASP A 87 0.00 -12.30 4.60
N ILE A 88 -0.07 -11.90 5.87
CA ILE A 88 1.12 -11.48 6.61
C ILE A 88 2.16 -12.59 6.77
N GLY A 89 1.72 -13.83 6.92
CA GLY A 89 2.60 -14.97 7.21
C GLY A 89 3.55 -15.33 6.09
N TRP A 90 3.18 -15.07 4.83
CA TRP A 90 4.03 -15.32 3.67
C TRP A 90 4.66 -14.03 3.12
N LEU A 91 3.97 -12.90 3.26
CA LEU A 91 4.44 -11.63 2.71
C LEU A 91 5.62 -11.05 3.53
N LEU A 92 5.56 -11.16 4.85
CA LEU A 92 6.60 -10.65 5.73
C LEU A 92 7.96 -11.36 5.49
N PRO A 93 8.06 -12.70 5.48
CA PRO A 93 9.30 -13.39 5.15
C PRO A 93 9.82 -13.04 3.75
N LEU A 94 8.93 -12.91 2.76
CA LEU A 94 9.29 -12.56 1.39
C LEU A 94 9.97 -11.18 1.28
N CYS A 95 9.57 -10.23 2.12
CA CYS A 95 10.11 -8.87 2.13
C CYS A 95 11.30 -8.66 3.08
N LYS A 96 11.47 -9.52 4.09
CA LYS A 96 12.34 -9.32 5.26
C LYS A 96 13.77 -8.93 4.89
N GLU A 97 14.44 -9.77 4.12
CA GLU A 97 15.88 -9.57 3.81
C GLU A 97 16.15 -8.24 3.12
N ARG A 98 15.31 -7.90 2.12
CA ARG A 98 15.43 -6.65 1.42
C ARG A 98 15.13 -5.45 2.31
N ASN A 99 14.11 -5.54 3.15
CA ASN A 99 13.71 -4.48 4.04
C ASN A 99 14.79 -4.21 5.11
N LEU A 100 15.44 -5.25 5.63
CA LEU A 100 16.58 -5.09 6.54
C LEU A 100 17.75 -4.36 5.86
N ARG A 101 18.08 -4.68 4.60
CA ARG A 101 19.11 -3.95 3.84
C ARG A 101 18.73 -2.49 3.62
N THR A 102 17.46 -2.21 3.32
CA THR A 102 16.96 -0.83 3.15
C THR A 102 17.03 -0.08 4.47
N LEU A 103 16.64 -0.70 5.58
CA LEU A 103 16.73 -0.14 6.92
C LEU A 103 18.18 0.18 7.30
N GLN A 104 19.12 -0.73 7.04
CA GLN A 104 20.56 -0.48 7.27
C GLN A 104 21.08 0.71 6.48
N SER A 105 20.65 0.87 5.22
CA SER A 105 21.02 2.02 4.40
C SER A 105 20.44 3.32 4.95
N TRP A 106 19.20 3.29 5.45
CA TRP A 106 18.58 4.43 6.11
C TRP A 106 19.30 4.76 7.41
N HIS A 107 19.62 3.78 8.27
CA HIS A 107 20.39 3.97 9.50
C HIS A 107 21.71 4.72 9.24
N LYS A 108 22.44 4.33 8.20
CA LYS A 108 23.67 5.03 7.79
C LYS A 108 23.41 6.49 7.43
N SER A 109 22.30 6.78 6.72
CA SER A 109 21.97 8.15 6.27
C SER A 109 21.58 9.09 7.41
N ILE A 110 21.03 8.55 8.51
CA ILE A 110 20.61 9.32 9.68
C ILE A 110 21.56 9.19 10.88
N ASN A 111 22.69 8.52 10.68
CA ASN A 111 23.72 8.26 11.70
C ASN A 111 23.15 7.56 12.97
N VAL A 112 22.32 6.54 12.77
CA VAL A 112 21.81 5.68 13.84
C VAL A 112 22.52 4.34 13.77
N SER A 113 23.05 3.90 14.92
CA SER A 113 23.62 2.57 15.10
C SER A 113 23.41 2.07 16.52
N PHE A 114 23.26 0.80 16.69
CA PHE A 114 23.15 0.12 17.98
C PHE A 114 23.67 -1.33 17.84
N PRO A 115 24.29 -1.87 18.92
CA PRO A 115 24.74 -3.26 18.88
C PRO A 115 23.56 -4.23 18.90
N GLU A 116 23.76 -5.44 18.40
CA GLU A 116 22.73 -6.48 18.36
C GLU A 116 22.21 -6.83 19.77
N SER A 117 23.11 -6.91 20.76
CA SER A 117 22.73 -7.16 22.16
C SER A 117 21.73 -6.12 22.69
N TYR A 118 21.91 -4.84 22.32
CA TYR A 118 20.97 -3.79 22.70
C TYR A 118 19.61 -3.98 22.04
N PHE A 119 19.57 -4.41 20.79
CA PHE A 119 18.32 -4.73 20.10
C PHE A 119 17.62 -5.92 20.77
N GLU A 120 18.36 -6.97 21.14
CA GLU A 120 17.81 -8.14 21.85
C GLU A 120 17.23 -7.77 23.21
N GLU A 121 17.91 -6.89 23.98
CA GLU A 121 17.40 -6.40 25.29
C GLU A 121 16.10 -5.62 25.13
N ILE A 122 16.05 -4.67 24.22
CA ILE A 122 14.83 -3.90 23.96
C ILE A 122 13.72 -4.81 23.41
N THR A 123 14.04 -5.79 22.57
CA THR A 123 13.06 -6.76 22.04
C THR A 123 12.39 -7.51 23.19
N ARG A 124 13.15 -8.00 24.17
CA ARG A 124 12.58 -8.65 25.38
C ARG A 124 11.71 -7.70 26.19
N ALA A 125 12.17 -6.48 26.43
CA ALA A 125 11.38 -5.47 27.13
C ALA A 125 10.09 -5.14 26.39
N MET A 126 10.11 -5.06 25.06
CA MET A 126 8.91 -4.83 24.23
C MET A 126 7.94 -6.00 24.29
N GLN A 127 8.42 -7.24 24.30
CA GLN A 127 7.58 -8.42 24.47
C GLN A 127 6.84 -8.40 25.81
N GLU A 128 7.52 -8.12 26.90
CA GLU A 128 6.92 -8.02 28.24
C GLU A 128 5.94 -6.82 28.33
N LEU A 129 6.31 -5.69 27.73
CA LEU A 129 5.51 -4.49 27.75
C LEU A 129 4.17 -4.65 27.02
N LEU A 130 4.17 -5.34 25.88
CA LEU A 130 3.02 -5.51 25.00
C LEU A 130 2.27 -6.82 25.23
N ALA A 131 2.78 -7.72 26.09
CA ALA A 131 2.13 -8.99 26.38
C ALA A 131 0.70 -8.83 26.92
N GLY A 132 -0.16 -9.80 26.61
CA GLY A 132 -1.58 -9.83 27.03
C GLY A 132 -2.48 -8.96 26.15
N GLY A 133 -2.22 -8.88 24.86
CA GLY A 133 -3.06 -8.19 23.87
C GLY A 133 -2.98 -6.65 23.93
N LYS A 134 -1.95 -6.10 24.58
CA LYS A 134 -1.83 -4.64 24.72
C LYS A 134 -1.47 -3.97 23.38
N SER A 135 -2.07 -2.81 23.18
CA SER A 135 -1.79 -1.91 22.06
C SER A 135 -1.38 -0.55 22.63
N LEU A 136 -0.13 -0.11 22.37
CA LEU A 136 0.42 1.11 22.93
C LEU A 136 0.87 2.08 21.82
N PRO A 137 0.58 3.40 21.99
CA PRO A 137 1.12 4.43 21.11
C PRO A 137 2.61 4.64 21.36
N LYS A 138 3.32 5.20 20.37
CA LYS A 138 4.77 5.43 20.41
C LYS A 138 5.23 6.17 21.67
N LYS A 139 4.47 7.19 22.08
CA LYS A 139 4.76 7.97 23.30
C LYS A 139 4.74 7.11 24.55
N ALA A 140 3.72 6.29 24.75
CA ALA A 140 3.61 5.40 25.89
C ALA A 140 4.72 4.34 25.91
N ILE A 141 5.10 3.82 24.73
CA ILE A 141 6.25 2.91 24.59
C ILE A 141 7.54 3.61 25.03
N ALA A 142 7.79 4.84 24.55
CA ALA A 142 8.97 5.64 24.91
C ALA A 142 9.07 5.86 26.43
N GLU A 143 7.99 6.29 27.05
CA GLU A 143 7.91 6.54 28.50
C GLU A 143 8.23 5.29 29.32
N LYS A 144 7.62 4.15 28.94
CA LYS A 144 7.83 2.88 29.64
C LYS A 144 9.24 2.33 29.45
N LEU A 145 9.81 2.38 28.23
CA LEU A 145 11.19 1.97 27.99
C LEU A 145 12.19 2.86 28.75
N THR A 146 11.92 4.17 28.84
CA THR A 146 12.73 5.09 29.66
C THR A 146 12.71 4.70 31.13
N THR A 147 11.55 4.29 31.67
CA THR A 147 11.43 3.81 33.06
C THR A 147 12.23 2.52 33.30
N LEU A 148 12.41 1.70 32.27
CA LEU A 148 13.26 0.49 32.29
C LEU A 148 14.76 0.79 32.08
N GLY A 149 15.14 2.06 31.95
CA GLY A 149 16.54 2.50 31.81
C GLY A 149 17.04 2.61 30.36
N PHE A 150 16.19 2.45 29.36
CA PHE A 150 16.58 2.63 27.96
C PHE A 150 16.55 4.12 27.58
N LEU A 151 17.70 4.66 27.18
CA LEU A 151 17.81 6.04 26.71
C LEU A 151 17.56 6.07 25.19
N LEU A 152 16.38 6.52 24.78
CA LEU A 152 15.93 6.53 23.39
C LEU A 152 15.56 7.93 22.94
N ASP A 153 16.20 8.41 21.89
CA ASP A 153 15.65 9.53 21.14
C ASP A 153 14.58 9.03 20.14
N ASP A 154 13.86 9.97 19.52
CA ASP A 154 12.77 9.64 18.61
C ASP A 154 13.23 8.86 17.37
N ARG A 155 14.46 9.12 16.88
CA ARG A 155 15.04 8.44 15.70
C ARG A 155 15.39 7.01 16.01
N LEU A 156 16.05 6.77 17.15
CA LEU A 156 16.43 5.45 17.58
C LEU A 156 15.20 4.59 17.87
N LEU A 157 14.22 5.13 18.59
CA LEU A 157 12.96 4.42 18.84
C LEU A 157 12.24 4.08 17.53
N THR A 158 12.13 5.01 16.59
CA THR A 158 11.54 4.74 15.26
C THR A 158 12.28 3.62 14.54
N SER A 159 13.61 3.66 14.55
CA SER A 159 14.46 2.63 13.91
C SER A 159 14.23 1.25 14.51
N LEU A 160 14.13 1.17 15.83
CA LEU A 160 13.88 -0.09 16.55
C LEU A 160 12.47 -0.64 16.26
N LEU A 161 11.44 0.20 16.28
CA LEU A 161 10.07 -0.20 15.94
C LEU A 161 9.98 -0.72 14.50
N VAL A 162 10.59 -0.02 13.54
CA VAL A 162 10.63 -0.45 12.13
C VAL A 162 11.33 -1.81 12.00
N ARG A 163 12.47 -2.00 12.68
CA ARG A 163 13.16 -3.28 12.66
C ARG A 163 12.31 -4.40 13.25
N MET A 164 11.64 -4.16 14.36
CA MET A 164 10.75 -5.14 15.00
C MET A 164 9.56 -5.51 14.11
N GLU A 165 9.00 -4.56 13.36
CA GLU A 165 7.97 -4.85 12.35
C GLU A 165 8.52 -5.72 11.21
N ILE A 166 9.69 -5.40 10.66
CA ILE A 166 10.34 -6.17 9.59
C ILE A 166 10.69 -7.60 10.06
N GLU A 167 11.08 -7.75 11.31
CA GLU A 167 11.41 -9.06 11.90
C GLU A 167 10.18 -9.87 12.33
N GLY A 168 9.00 -9.26 12.32
CA GLY A 168 7.73 -9.93 12.61
C GLY A 168 7.41 -10.02 14.11
N LEU A 169 8.04 -9.18 14.93
CA LEU A 169 7.67 -9.05 16.33
C LEU A 169 6.43 -8.16 16.50
N LEU A 170 6.40 -7.03 15.81
CA LEU A 170 5.37 -6.01 15.96
C LEU A 170 4.51 -5.85 14.70
N CYS A 171 3.29 -5.43 14.90
CA CYS A 171 2.39 -4.87 13.89
C CYS A 171 1.57 -3.73 14.50
N SER A 172 0.67 -3.14 13.72
CA SER A 172 -0.32 -2.21 14.27
C SER A 172 -1.20 -2.91 15.30
N GLY A 173 -1.40 -2.23 16.42
CA GLY A 173 -2.40 -2.59 17.43
C GLY A 173 -3.77 -1.97 17.13
N GLU A 174 -4.65 -2.02 18.13
CA GLU A 174 -5.91 -1.29 18.09
C GLU A 174 -5.66 0.22 18.10
N MET A 175 -6.33 0.92 17.21
CA MET A 175 -6.17 2.36 17.13
C MET A 175 -6.77 3.08 18.34
N GLN A 176 -6.06 4.03 18.89
CA GLN A 176 -6.56 4.93 19.91
C GLN A 176 -6.98 6.27 19.28
N GLY A 177 -8.25 6.35 18.89
CA GLY A 177 -8.74 7.47 18.09
C GLY A 177 -8.10 7.50 16.69
N ARG A 178 -7.21 8.47 16.44
CA ARG A 178 -6.42 8.59 15.21
C ARG A 178 -4.95 8.22 15.41
N GLU A 179 -4.56 7.86 16.62
CA GLU A 179 -3.18 7.54 16.95
C GLU A 179 -2.85 6.09 16.63
N ALA A 180 -1.75 5.88 15.92
CA ALA A 180 -1.23 4.56 15.63
C ALA A 180 -0.64 3.94 16.91
N THR A 181 -0.92 2.65 17.11
CA THR A 181 -0.39 1.86 18.20
C THR A 181 0.38 0.66 17.67
N TRP A 182 1.23 0.07 18.51
CA TRP A 182 1.94 -1.17 18.24
C TRP A 182 1.48 -2.26 19.20
N ALA A 183 1.44 -3.49 18.68
CA ALA A 183 1.10 -4.70 19.40
C ALA A 183 1.99 -5.86 18.94
N LEU A 184 2.03 -6.95 19.70
CA LEU A 184 2.71 -8.17 19.30
C LEU A 184 1.97 -8.85 18.15
N LEU A 185 2.67 -9.11 17.06
CA LEU A 185 2.09 -9.77 15.88
C LEU A 185 1.54 -11.17 16.23
N SER A 186 2.25 -11.93 17.05
CA SER A 186 1.86 -13.28 17.49
C SER A 186 0.56 -13.33 18.29
N GLU A 187 0.22 -12.26 19.01
CA GLU A 187 -1.03 -12.16 19.77
C GLU A 187 -2.18 -11.63 18.92
N ARG A 188 -1.86 -10.78 17.94
CA ARG A 188 -2.84 -10.23 16.98
C ARG A 188 -3.26 -11.27 15.93
N VAL A 189 -2.31 -12.08 15.47
CA VAL A 189 -2.52 -13.13 14.46
C VAL A 189 -1.93 -14.45 14.98
N PRO A 190 -2.66 -15.18 15.81
CA PRO A 190 -2.16 -16.41 16.45
C PRO A 190 -1.92 -17.55 15.46
N ILE A 191 -2.62 -17.56 14.33
CA ILE A 191 -2.48 -18.56 13.27
C ILE A 191 -1.91 -17.88 12.04
N ILE A 192 -0.65 -18.14 11.74
CA ILE A 192 0.06 -17.56 10.58
C ILE A 192 0.20 -18.63 9.50
N CYS A 193 -0.40 -18.36 8.33
CA CYS A 193 -0.21 -19.18 7.13
C CYS A 193 1.18 -18.92 6.55
N SER A 194 2.03 -19.95 6.53
CA SER A 194 3.33 -19.89 5.86
C SER A 194 3.26 -20.56 4.50
N LEU A 195 3.94 -19.97 3.53
CA LEU A 195 4.11 -20.52 2.17
C LEU A 195 5.60 -20.76 1.91
N THR A 196 5.89 -21.68 1.02
CA THR A 196 7.24 -21.79 0.46
C THR A 196 7.60 -20.52 -0.31
N PRO A 197 8.88 -20.21 -0.54
CA PRO A 197 9.29 -19.01 -1.28
C PRO A 197 8.64 -18.91 -2.67
N ASP A 198 8.46 -20.03 -3.37
CA ASP A 198 7.85 -20.04 -4.70
C ASP A 198 6.34 -19.83 -4.65
N GLU A 199 5.66 -20.40 -3.68
CA GLU A 199 4.24 -20.15 -3.43
C GLU A 199 3.99 -18.69 -3.03
N ALA A 200 4.84 -18.11 -2.18
CA ALA A 200 4.77 -16.69 -1.81
C ALA A 200 4.97 -15.77 -3.02
N LEU A 201 5.96 -16.05 -3.87
CA LEU A 201 6.18 -15.33 -5.13
C LEU A 201 4.98 -15.44 -6.07
N LYS A 202 4.41 -16.66 -6.22
CA LYS A 202 3.20 -16.91 -7.00
C LYS A 202 2.03 -16.09 -6.48
N GLN A 203 1.77 -16.13 -5.18
CA GLN A 203 0.69 -15.38 -4.56
C GLN A 203 0.84 -13.87 -4.73
N LEU A 204 2.06 -13.32 -4.54
CA LEU A 204 2.30 -11.90 -4.72
C LEU A 204 2.03 -11.46 -6.16
N ALA A 205 2.50 -12.23 -7.15
CA ALA A 205 2.26 -11.94 -8.56
C ALA A 205 0.78 -12.04 -8.92
N LEU A 206 0.07 -13.08 -8.47
CA LEU A 206 -1.37 -13.23 -8.69
C LEU A 206 -2.15 -12.03 -8.15
N LYS A 207 -1.86 -11.61 -6.91
CA LYS A 207 -2.53 -10.46 -6.29
C LYS A 207 -2.25 -9.18 -7.08
N TYR A 208 -1.00 -8.96 -7.48
CA TYR A 208 -0.64 -7.77 -8.25
C TYR A 208 -1.32 -7.75 -9.62
N PHE A 209 -1.15 -8.79 -10.43
CA PHE A 209 -1.70 -8.78 -11.79
C PHE A 209 -3.23 -8.85 -11.80
N ARG A 210 -3.85 -9.52 -10.84
CA ARG A 210 -5.30 -9.50 -10.67
C ARG A 210 -5.85 -8.09 -10.40
N SER A 211 -5.15 -7.30 -9.58
CA SER A 211 -5.62 -5.98 -9.15
C SER A 211 -5.07 -4.81 -9.97
N HIS A 212 -3.96 -5.00 -10.70
CA HIS A 212 -3.26 -3.90 -11.38
C HIS A 212 -3.13 -4.10 -12.90
N SER A 213 -3.50 -5.26 -13.46
CA SER A 213 -3.38 -5.45 -14.91
C SER A 213 -4.30 -4.50 -15.71
N PRO A 214 -3.92 -4.14 -16.96
CA PRO A 214 -2.67 -4.48 -17.61
C PRO A 214 -1.48 -3.74 -17.00
N ALA A 215 -0.41 -4.49 -16.69
CA ALA A 215 0.80 -3.98 -16.07
C ALA A 215 2.05 -4.66 -16.63
N SER A 216 3.18 -3.94 -16.69
CA SER A 216 4.44 -4.47 -17.15
C SER A 216 5.21 -5.22 -16.05
N LEU A 217 6.22 -6.01 -16.44
CA LEU A 217 7.19 -6.57 -15.48
C LEU A 217 7.85 -5.45 -14.65
N GLU A 218 8.17 -4.32 -15.27
CA GLU A 218 8.83 -3.20 -14.59
C GLU A 218 7.91 -2.55 -13.55
N ASP A 219 6.60 -2.53 -13.79
CA ASP A 219 5.60 -2.07 -12.83
C ASP A 219 5.56 -3.01 -11.62
N PHE A 220 5.56 -4.32 -11.85
CA PHE A 220 5.58 -5.32 -10.76
C PHE A 220 6.88 -5.25 -9.94
N VAL A 221 8.04 -5.09 -10.59
CA VAL A 221 9.33 -4.85 -9.90
C VAL A 221 9.27 -3.59 -9.05
N TRP A 222 8.71 -2.52 -9.58
CA TRP A 222 8.52 -1.25 -8.86
C TRP A 222 7.61 -1.41 -7.65
N TRP A 223 6.45 -2.01 -7.82
CA TRP A 223 5.45 -2.16 -6.77
C TRP A 223 5.90 -3.11 -5.66
N SER A 224 6.38 -4.30 -6.02
CA SER A 224 6.84 -5.30 -5.05
C SER A 224 8.15 -4.91 -4.36
N GLY A 225 9.00 -4.18 -5.07
CA GLY A 225 10.35 -3.91 -4.65
C GLY A 225 11.28 -5.13 -4.70
N LEU A 226 10.84 -6.26 -5.22
CA LEU A 226 11.66 -7.47 -5.34
C LEU A 226 12.69 -7.36 -6.47
N PRO A 227 13.78 -8.15 -6.41
CA PRO A 227 14.72 -8.28 -7.52
C PRO A 227 14.03 -8.71 -8.82
N LYS A 228 14.43 -8.12 -9.95
CA LYS A 228 13.83 -8.40 -11.26
C LYS A 228 13.83 -9.90 -11.61
N ALA A 229 14.87 -10.64 -11.19
CA ALA A 229 14.94 -12.09 -11.40
C ALA A 229 13.81 -12.84 -10.66
N GLN A 230 13.51 -12.46 -9.43
CA GLN A 230 12.38 -13.03 -8.67
C GLN A 230 11.04 -12.66 -9.30
N CYS A 231 10.88 -11.43 -9.78
CA CYS A 231 9.66 -11.01 -10.48
C CYS A 231 9.45 -11.77 -11.80
N ARG A 232 10.52 -12.07 -12.57
CA ARG A 232 10.43 -12.94 -13.75
C ARG A 232 10.02 -14.36 -13.38
N LYS A 233 10.62 -14.94 -12.33
CA LYS A 233 10.23 -16.25 -11.82
C LYS A 233 8.75 -16.26 -11.43
N ALA A 234 8.30 -15.22 -10.72
CA ALA A 234 6.90 -15.08 -10.32
C ALA A 234 5.94 -15.05 -11.52
N LEU A 235 6.28 -14.33 -12.60
CA LEU A 235 5.50 -14.36 -13.87
C LEU A 235 5.42 -15.78 -14.48
N THR A 236 6.54 -16.51 -14.45
CA THR A 236 6.53 -17.92 -14.94
C THR A 236 5.61 -18.80 -14.10
N LEU A 237 5.56 -18.59 -12.77
CA LEU A 237 4.69 -19.35 -11.85
C LEU A 237 3.19 -19.09 -12.06
N ILE A 238 2.82 -17.95 -12.66
CA ILE A 238 1.43 -17.56 -12.95
C ILE A 238 1.11 -17.52 -14.44
N ALA A 239 1.95 -18.12 -15.31
CA ALA A 239 1.80 -18.04 -16.76
C ALA A 239 0.42 -18.49 -17.30
N ASN A 240 -0.26 -19.39 -16.57
CA ASN A 240 -1.61 -19.85 -16.92
C ASN A 240 -2.73 -18.91 -16.49
N GLU A 241 -2.42 -17.87 -15.71
CA GLU A 241 -3.39 -16.91 -15.13
C GLU A 241 -3.37 -15.57 -15.87
N ILE A 242 -2.34 -15.34 -16.68
CA ILE A 242 -2.11 -14.08 -17.39
C ILE A 242 -1.82 -14.31 -18.87
N GLU A 243 -2.16 -13.33 -19.69
CA GLU A 243 -1.75 -13.28 -21.09
C GLU A 243 -0.86 -12.08 -21.37
N GLU A 244 0.09 -12.25 -22.27
CA GLU A 244 0.90 -11.14 -22.77
C GLU A 244 0.10 -10.32 -23.76
N THR A 245 0.05 -9.01 -23.55
CA THR A 245 -0.69 -8.05 -24.38
C THR A 245 0.17 -6.85 -24.74
N LYS A 246 -0.20 -6.10 -25.76
CA LYS A 246 0.39 -4.79 -26.08
C LYS A 246 -0.59 -3.67 -25.80
N VAL A 247 -0.09 -2.62 -25.12
CA VAL A 247 -0.77 -1.33 -25.00
C VAL A 247 0.12 -0.31 -25.69
N GLU A 248 -0.28 0.19 -26.84
CA GLU A 248 0.61 0.91 -27.78
C GLU A 248 1.86 0.05 -28.08
N GLU A 249 3.07 0.53 -27.79
CA GLU A 249 4.33 -0.19 -28.03
C GLU A 249 4.84 -0.96 -26.79
N GLU A 250 4.19 -0.81 -25.63
CA GLU A 250 4.63 -1.43 -24.38
C GLU A 250 4.02 -2.81 -24.18
N THR A 251 4.86 -3.82 -23.89
CA THR A 251 4.42 -5.16 -23.52
C THR A 251 3.96 -5.15 -22.06
N MET A 252 2.73 -5.60 -21.85
CA MET A 252 2.10 -5.73 -20.54
C MET A 252 1.50 -7.11 -20.36
N TYR A 253 1.08 -7.45 -19.16
CA TYR A 253 0.40 -8.68 -18.80
C TYR A 253 -1.01 -8.36 -18.32
N LEU A 254 -1.97 -9.12 -18.87
CA LEU A 254 -3.39 -9.00 -18.55
C LEU A 254 -3.84 -10.25 -17.78
N TYR A 255 -4.55 -10.06 -16.68
CA TYR A 255 -5.16 -11.16 -15.95
C TYR A 255 -6.40 -11.69 -16.68
N HIS A 256 -6.51 -13.02 -16.82
CA HIS A 256 -7.54 -13.64 -17.65
C HIS A 256 -8.97 -13.35 -17.22
N ASN A 257 -9.23 -13.27 -15.91
CA ASN A 257 -10.58 -13.09 -15.37
C ASN A 257 -10.91 -11.62 -15.07
N THR A 258 -10.49 -10.70 -15.94
CA THR A 258 -10.90 -9.31 -15.84
C THR A 258 -12.40 -9.20 -16.19
N PRO A 259 -13.22 -8.53 -15.35
CA PRO A 259 -14.64 -8.33 -15.61
C PRO A 259 -14.88 -7.58 -16.94
N ASP A 260 -16.04 -7.84 -17.55
CA ASP A 260 -16.49 -7.05 -18.70
C ASP A 260 -16.72 -5.59 -18.33
N CYS A 261 -16.57 -4.73 -19.34
CA CYS A 261 -16.63 -3.30 -19.20
C CYS A 261 -18.02 -2.80 -18.84
N SER A 262 -18.15 -2.04 -17.78
CA SER A 262 -19.29 -1.17 -17.55
C SER A 262 -19.07 0.21 -18.19
N ASP A 263 -20.15 0.90 -18.53
CA ASP A 263 -20.09 2.30 -18.96
C ASP A 263 -19.58 3.18 -17.80
N TYR A 264 -18.61 4.03 -18.07
CA TYR A 264 -18.01 4.96 -17.11
C TYR A 264 -17.87 6.38 -17.67
N ALA A 265 -18.60 6.67 -18.75
CA ALA A 265 -18.62 8.01 -19.36
C ALA A 265 -18.99 9.07 -18.32
N GLY A 266 -18.22 10.14 -18.27
CA GLY A 266 -18.39 11.24 -17.32
C GLY A 266 -18.00 10.94 -15.87
N MET A 267 -17.49 9.74 -15.56
CA MET A 267 -17.09 9.37 -14.19
C MET A 267 -15.95 10.24 -13.68
N VAL A 268 -16.12 10.82 -12.49
CA VAL A 268 -15.10 11.61 -11.78
C VAL A 268 -14.81 10.98 -10.44
N LEU A 269 -13.53 10.79 -10.12
CA LEU A 269 -13.06 10.29 -8.82
C LEU A 269 -11.98 11.20 -8.23
N LEU A 270 -12.02 11.39 -6.92
CA LEU A 270 -10.99 12.10 -6.16
C LEU A 270 -10.09 11.07 -5.47
N LEU A 271 -8.92 10.83 -6.02
CA LEU A 271 -7.95 9.91 -5.43
C LEU A 271 -7.09 10.62 -4.37
N PRO A 272 -6.82 9.97 -3.23
CA PRO A 272 -5.93 10.51 -2.21
C PRO A 272 -4.48 10.52 -2.68
N PRO A 273 -3.57 11.21 -1.97
CA PRO A 273 -2.13 11.02 -2.16
C PRO A 273 -1.74 9.55 -2.00
N TYR A 274 -0.76 9.11 -2.78
CA TYR A 274 -0.23 7.74 -2.73
C TYR A 274 -1.25 6.65 -3.05
N ASP A 275 -2.31 6.96 -3.80
CA ASP A 275 -3.27 5.94 -4.25
C ASP A 275 -2.61 4.92 -5.19
N GLU A 276 -3.00 3.62 -5.04
CA GLU A 276 -2.46 2.50 -5.81
C GLU A 276 -2.63 2.69 -7.33
N TYR A 277 -3.62 3.45 -7.77
CA TYR A 277 -3.83 3.75 -9.18
C TYR A 277 -2.67 4.51 -9.84
N LEU A 278 -1.84 5.20 -9.04
CA LEU A 278 -0.62 5.85 -9.50
C LEU A 278 0.65 5.22 -8.92
N ILE A 279 0.69 4.96 -7.60
CA ILE A 279 1.90 4.46 -6.95
C ILE A 279 2.17 2.99 -7.29
N GLY A 280 1.15 2.24 -7.66
CA GLY A 280 1.24 0.84 -8.05
C GLY A 280 2.03 0.59 -9.35
N TYR A 281 2.35 1.64 -10.11
CA TYR A 281 3.03 1.54 -11.40
C TYR A 281 4.34 2.33 -11.43
N LYS A 282 5.35 1.80 -12.10
CA LYS A 282 6.58 2.53 -12.43
C LYS A 282 6.29 3.54 -13.54
N SER A 283 5.62 3.07 -14.59
CA SER A 283 5.20 3.86 -15.73
C SER A 283 3.72 4.22 -15.63
N ARG A 284 3.40 5.51 -15.59
CA ARG A 284 2.05 6.02 -15.32
C ARG A 284 1.35 6.60 -16.56
N TRP A 285 1.99 6.49 -17.72
CA TRP A 285 1.52 7.13 -18.96
C TRP A 285 0.12 6.67 -19.39
N VAL A 286 -0.30 5.50 -18.98
CA VAL A 286 -1.65 4.98 -19.26
C VAL A 286 -2.72 5.93 -18.69
N ALA A 287 -2.55 6.39 -17.44
CA ALA A 287 -3.50 7.25 -16.77
C ALA A 287 -3.08 8.73 -16.73
N LEU A 288 -1.78 9.03 -16.84
CA LEU A 288 -1.20 10.36 -16.64
C LEU A 288 -0.37 10.81 -17.84
N GLU A 289 -0.74 11.89 -18.48
CA GLU A 289 0.05 12.46 -19.58
C GLU A 289 1.43 12.92 -19.08
N LYS A 290 2.48 12.63 -19.84
CA LYS A 290 3.88 12.92 -19.49
C LYS A 290 4.11 14.39 -19.11
N LYS A 291 3.47 15.34 -19.82
CA LYS A 291 3.57 16.78 -19.54
C LYS A 291 3.02 17.20 -18.17
N HIS A 292 2.17 16.36 -17.54
CA HIS A 292 1.56 16.62 -16.24
C HIS A 292 2.20 15.87 -15.08
N THR A 293 3.25 15.07 -15.34
CA THR A 293 3.92 14.22 -14.33
C THR A 293 4.32 15.02 -13.08
N ALA A 294 5.00 16.16 -13.24
CA ALA A 294 5.47 16.99 -12.11
C ALA A 294 4.32 17.61 -11.28
N LYS A 295 3.10 17.69 -11.85
CA LYS A 295 1.92 18.15 -11.13
C LYS A 295 1.33 17.05 -10.25
N ALA A 296 1.42 15.78 -10.65
CA ALA A 296 0.88 14.64 -9.92
C ALA A 296 1.86 14.00 -8.92
N HIS A 297 3.15 13.91 -9.26
CA HIS A 297 4.18 13.38 -8.37
C HIS A 297 5.57 13.96 -8.71
N ASN A 298 6.52 13.81 -7.78
CA ASN A 298 7.89 14.23 -7.99
C ASN A 298 8.89 13.06 -7.89
N ASN A 299 10.17 13.34 -8.17
CA ASN A 299 11.25 12.35 -8.13
C ASN A 299 11.66 11.92 -6.71
N PHE A 300 11.16 12.59 -5.68
CA PHE A 300 11.38 12.24 -4.27
C PHE A 300 10.33 11.27 -3.74
N GLY A 301 9.45 10.74 -4.62
CA GLY A 301 8.41 9.79 -4.23
C GLY A 301 7.20 10.43 -3.58
N ILE A 302 7.00 11.75 -3.70
CA ILE A 302 5.81 12.44 -3.19
C ILE A 302 4.73 12.40 -4.25
N PHE A 303 3.60 11.78 -3.92
CA PHE A 303 2.39 11.74 -4.74
C PHE A 303 1.35 12.70 -4.18
N LYS A 304 0.74 13.48 -5.06
CA LYS A 304 -0.32 14.43 -4.70
C LYS A 304 -1.70 13.80 -4.87
N PRO A 305 -2.74 14.33 -4.19
CA PRO A 305 -4.12 13.96 -4.46
C PRO A 305 -4.49 14.40 -5.89
N VAL A 306 -5.11 13.48 -6.64
CA VAL A 306 -5.43 13.71 -8.05
C VAL A 306 -6.91 13.52 -8.35
N ILE A 307 -7.37 14.19 -9.41
CA ILE A 307 -8.71 14.04 -9.97
C ILE A 307 -8.60 13.12 -11.17
N LEU A 308 -9.39 12.06 -11.18
CA LEU A 308 -9.62 11.25 -12.37
C LEU A 308 -10.91 11.70 -13.05
N HIS A 309 -10.85 11.83 -14.37
CA HIS A 309 -12.00 11.91 -15.24
C HIS A 309 -11.88 10.77 -16.25
N GLU A 310 -12.83 9.85 -16.23
CA GLU A 310 -12.81 8.64 -17.05
C GLU A 310 -11.47 7.87 -16.94
N GLY A 311 -10.95 7.76 -15.71
CA GLY A 311 -9.70 7.08 -15.40
C GLY A 311 -8.41 7.82 -15.78
N ARG A 312 -8.50 9.01 -16.38
CA ARG A 312 -7.36 9.88 -16.70
C ARG A 312 -7.14 10.93 -15.62
N VAL A 313 -5.89 11.15 -15.26
CA VAL A 313 -5.53 12.21 -14.30
C VAL A 313 -5.65 13.57 -14.99
N VAL A 314 -6.59 14.39 -14.55
CA VAL A 314 -6.90 15.70 -15.15
C VAL A 314 -6.61 16.89 -14.25
N GLY A 315 -6.30 16.67 -12.97
CA GLY A 315 -6.06 17.75 -12.01
C GLY A 315 -5.64 17.28 -10.65
N ASN A 316 -5.44 18.23 -9.76
CA ASN A 316 -5.24 18.00 -8.32
C ASN A 316 -6.45 18.53 -7.53
N TRP A 317 -6.64 17.97 -6.32
CA TRP A 317 -7.62 18.50 -5.39
C TRP A 317 -7.02 18.67 -4.00
N LYS A 318 -7.65 19.50 -3.19
CA LYS A 318 -7.29 19.68 -1.77
C LYS A 318 -8.57 19.94 -0.99
N ALA A 319 -8.78 19.16 0.06
CA ALA A 319 -9.82 19.47 1.05
C ALA A 319 -9.20 20.23 2.22
N SER A 320 -9.93 21.18 2.75
CA SER A 320 -9.59 21.89 3.99
C SER A 320 -10.87 22.16 4.78
N ILE A 321 -10.75 22.18 6.09
CA ILE A 321 -11.85 22.54 7.00
C ILE A 321 -11.46 23.87 7.63
N ASP A 322 -12.30 24.86 7.52
CA ASP A 322 -12.16 26.15 8.17
C ASP A 322 -13.40 26.48 9.03
N LYS A 323 -13.45 27.70 9.56
CA LYS A 323 -14.58 28.16 10.40
C LYS A 323 -15.91 28.25 9.63
N GLN A 324 -15.88 28.24 8.28
CA GLN A 324 -17.04 28.35 7.41
C GLN A 324 -17.51 26.98 6.89
N GLY A 325 -16.74 25.90 7.16
CA GLY A 325 -17.07 24.55 6.77
C GLY A 325 -15.97 23.81 5.98
N GLU A 326 -16.39 22.78 5.25
CA GLU A 326 -15.49 22.00 4.39
C GLU A 326 -15.35 22.69 3.03
N ASN A 327 -14.11 22.93 2.63
CA ASN A 327 -13.78 23.53 1.33
C ASN A 327 -13.02 22.54 0.45
N LEU A 328 -13.45 22.39 -0.79
CA LEU A 328 -12.79 21.62 -1.84
C LEU A 328 -12.19 22.58 -2.87
N THR A 329 -10.86 22.58 -2.99
CA THR A 329 -10.13 23.30 -4.04
C THR A 329 -9.76 22.34 -5.15
N ILE A 330 -10.04 22.72 -6.40
CA ILE A 330 -9.77 21.94 -7.61
C ILE A 330 -8.84 22.71 -8.52
N ASP A 331 -7.74 22.10 -8.96
CA ASP A 331 -6.76 22.65 -9.91
C ASP A 331 -6.64 21.72 -11.12
N PHE A 332 -7.28 22.07 -12.22
CA PHE A 332 -7.19 21.31 -13.47
C PHE A 332 -5.86 21.57 -14.20
N PHE A 333 -5.31 20.51 -14.83
CA PHE A 333 -4.04 20.59 -15.54
C PHE A 333 -4.12 21.29 -16.91
N ALA A 334 -5.28 21.24 -17.56
CA ALA A 334 -5.58 21.95 -18.79
C ALA A 334 -6.56 23.10 -18.52
N GLU A 335 -6.54 24.13 -19.37
CA GLU A 335 -7.53 25.20 -19.33
C GLU A 335 -8.96 24.65 -19.46
N LYS A 336 -9.91 25.22 -18.70
CA LYS A 336 -11.32 24.79 -18.58
C LYS A 336 -12.07 24.55 -19.91
N SER A 337 -11.55 25.04 -21.03
CA SER A 337 -12.18 24.97 -22.35
C SER A 337 -12.13 23.58 -23.03
N LYS A 338 -11.43 22.59 -22.44
CA LYS A 338 -11.27 21.24 -23.00
C LYS A 338 -11.92 20.12 -22.18
N ILE A 339 -12.46 20.44 -21.03
CA ILE A 339 -13.24 19.52 -20.21
C ILE A 339 -14.69 19.92 -20.44
N GLY A 340 -15.46 19.09 -21.18
CA GLY A 340 -16.86 19.38 -21.50
C GLY A 340 -17.66 19.82 -20.26
N LYS A 341 -18.64 20.68 -20.47
CA LYS A 341 -19.54 21.20 -19.43
C LYS A 341 -20.30 20.07 -18.78
#